data_7ebed76c9473c555aa7fe0eb5bf341bc
#
_entry.id   7ebed76c9473c555aa7fe0eb5bf341bc
#
_cell.length_a   1.000
_cell.length_b   1.000
_cell.length_c   1.000
_cell.angle_alpha   90.00
_cell.angle_beta   90.00
_cell.angle_gamma   90.00
#
_symmetry.space_group_name_H-M   'P 1'
#
loop_
_entity.id
_entity.type
_entity.pdbx_description
1 polymer ?
#
loop_
_entity_poly.entity_id
_entity_poly.type
_entity_poly.pdbx_seq_one_letter_code
_entity_poly.pdbx_strand_id
1 'polypeptide(L)'
;PYGEYAQADFGEKWMRTENGKSIKVYFFAIVLSRSRYKFIYFSRRPFDTGLAVYAHELAFEYFGGRPQKIIYDQDKVLIARANMGDLILTGKFQAFVKEQHFHPVFCHKADPESKGKVENVVKYVKTNFLTARIFQNVDRLNEEARLWLERTGNGKEHGTTHRIPLEEFAQEREYLVPYHGTPHSPGGEMKEYHVRKDNTVQYRGNYYSLPCGTYRGGETTVWLHETDGCLELYNKETGKLVCRHDLCELKGKTIYGEGHRRQRNIGAQKLAERILIYVSYNREVALWLENLQRRKERYYRENLEVILRIIPGYDKAILTEAVSVCLD
;
A
#
# COMPACT_ATOMS: atom_id res chain seq x y z
N PRO A 1 -38.40 6.40 7.12
CA PRO A 1 -38.21 7.85 7.29
C PRO A 1 -36.90 8.33 6.67
N TYR A 2 -36.80 9.61 6.34
CA TYR A 2 -35.56 10.23 5.87
C TYR A 2 -34.55 10.34 7.01
N GLY A 3 -33.25 10.16 6.72
CA GLY A 3 -32.15 10.35 7.65
C GLY A 3 -32.06 9.34 8.80
N GLU A 4 -33.00 8.41 8.92
CA GLU A 4 -33.03 7.50 10.06
C GLU A 4 -32.07 6.30 9.88
N TYR A 5 -32.11 5.61 8.74
CA TYR A 5 -31.38 4.38 8.53
C TYR A 5 -30.39 4.44 7.38
N ALA A 6 -29.20 3.87 7.58
CA ALA A 6 -28.31 3.43 6.53
C ALA A 6 -27.98 1.95 6.72
N GLN A 7 -27.45 1.32 5.67
CA GLN A 7 -26.87 -0.02 5.72
C GLN A 7 -25.42 0.05 5.25
N ALA A 8 -24.52 -0.60 5.96
CA ALA A 8 -23.10 -0.64 5.62
C ALA A 8 -22.58 -2.07 5.57
N ASP A 9 -21.67 -2.34 4.64
CA ASP A 9 -21.05 -3.64 4.44
C ASP A 9 -19.67 -3.53 3.82
N PHE A 10 -18.88 -4.60 3.96
CA PHE A 10 -17.55 -4.72 3.39
C PHE A 10 -17.55 -5.73 2.24
N GLY A 11 -16.82 -5.43 1.20
CA GLY A 11 -16.68 -6.30 0.05
C GLY A 11 -15.23 -6.46 -0.37
N GLU A 12 -14.98 -7.48 -1.17
CA GLU A 12 -13.67 -7.70 -1.78
C GLU A 12 -13.82 -8.22 -3.21
N LYS A 13 -12.84 -7.92 -4.06
CA LYS A 13 -12.77 -8.45 -5.43
C LYS A 13 -11.33 -8.52 -5.92
N TRP A 14 -11.04 -9.56 -6.72
CA TRP A 14 -9.81 -9.65 -7.48
C TRP A 14 -9.91 -8.78 -8.74
N MET A 15 -8.90 -7.96 -8.98
CA MET A 15 -8.75 -7.13 -10.16
C MET A 15 -7.45 -7.46 -10.89
N ARG A 16 -7.39 -7.17 -12.19
CA ARG A 16 -6.16 -7.29 -12.97
C ARG A 16 -5.45 -5.94 -13.04
N THR A 17 -4.12 -5.97 -12.98
CA THR A 17 -3.26 -4.83 -13.27
C THR A 17 -2.92 -4.79 -14.76
N GLU A 18 -2.40 -3.67 -15.25
CA GLU A 18 -1.89 -3.53 -16.64
C GLU A 18 -0.86 -4.63 -17.00
N ASN A 19 -0.06 -5.05 -16.05
CA ASN A 19 0.94 -6.11 -16.23
C ASN A 19 0.36 -7.53 -16.11
N GLY A 20 -0.97 -7.69 -16.12
CA GLY A 20 -1.67 -8.98 -16.04
C GLY A 20 -1.66 -9.65 -14.66
N LYS A 21 -1.05 -9.04 -13.64
CA LYS A 21 -1.08 -9.57 -12.26
C LYS A 21 -2.46 -9.42 -11.66
N SER A 22 -2.88 -10.42 -10.87
CA SER A 22 -4.12 -10.32 -10.08
C SER A 22 -3.81 -9.72 -8.71
N ILE A 23 -4.60 -8.75 -8.31
CA ILE A 23 -4.54 -8.14 -6.99
C ILE A 23 -5.92 -8.15 -6.35
N LYS A 24 -5.96 -8.25 -5.03
CA LYS A 24 -7.19 -8.14 -4.26
C LYS A 24 -7.39 -6.69 -3.83
N VAL A 25 -8.58 -6.17 -4.06
CA VAL A 25 -9.04 -4.89 -3.52
C VAL A 25 -10.19 -5.15 -2.56
N TYR A 26 -10.22 -4.36 -1.51
CA TYR A 26 -11.26 -4.38 -0.48
C TYR A 26 -12.04 -3.08 -0.58
N PHE A 27 -13.30 -3.08 -0.21
CA PHE A 27 -14.09 -1.86 -0.21
C PHE A 27 -15.15 -1.86 0.88
N PHE A 28 -15.44 -0.68 1.35
CA PHE A 28 -16.56 -0.36 2.20
C PHE A 28 -17.67 0.24 1.34
N ALA A 29 -18.90 -0.15 1.59
CA ALA A 29 -20.09 0.42 0.95
C ALA A 29 -21.12 0.79 2.01
N ILE A 30 -21.70 1.97 1.90
CA ILE A 30 -22.81 2.42 2.74
C ILE A 30 -23.90 3.03 1.87
N VAL A 31 -25.16 2.75 2.19
CA VAL A 31 -26.34 3.24 1.46
C VAL A 31 -27.39 3.78 2.42
N LEU A 32 -27.87 4.99 2.19
CA LEU A 32 -29.02 5.54 2.90
C LEU A 32 -30.28 4.78 2.52
N SER A 33 -31.04 4.37 3.51
CA SER A 33 -32.14 3.42 3.30
C SER A 33 -33.32 4.02 2.54
N ARG A 34 -33.52 5.32 2.59
CA ARG A 34 -34.63 6.01 1.92
C ARG A 34 -34.28 6.44 0.50
N SER A 35 -33.32 7.30 0.32
CA SER A 35 -32.90 7.82 -0.99
C SER A 35 -32.18 6.82 -1.87
N ARG A 36 -31.64 5.77 -1.28
CA ARG A 36 -30.69 4.86 -1.96
C ARG A 36 -29.38 5.53 -2.35
N TYR A 37 -29.10 6.71 -1.86
CA TYR A 37 -27.86 7.40 -2.05
C TYR A 37 -26.73 6.65 -1.34
N LYS A 38 -25.63 6.42 -2.04
CA LYS A 38 -24.59 5.50 -1.60
C LYS A 38 -23.22 6.12 -1.69
N PHE A 39 -22.30 5.63 -0.86
CA PHE A 39 -20.88 5.94 -0.86
C PHE A 39 -20.07 4.65 -0.85
N ILE A 40 -18.89 4.68 -1.48
CA ILE A 40 -17.99 3.55 -1.58
C ILE A 40 -16.56 4.05 -1.40
N TYR A 41 -15.77 3.31 -0.62
CA TYR A 41 -14.35 3.56 -0.41
C TYR A 41 -13.54 2.28 -0.62
N PHE A 42 -12.50 2.33 -1.45
CA PHE A 42 -11.62 1.22 -1.77
C PHE A 42 -10.31 1.29 -0.99
N SER A 43 -9.78 0.12 -0.62
CA SER A 43 -8.48 -0.05 0.03
C SER A 43 -7.72 -1.24 -0.55
N ARG A 44 -6.39 -1.16 -0.50
CA ARG A 44 -5.49 -2.29 -0.83
C ARG A 44 -5.30 -3.25 0.34
N ARG A 45 -5.59 -2.83 1.55
CA ARG A 45 -5.51 -3.67 2.75
C ARG A 45 -6.90 -4.09 3.21
N PRO A 46 -7.03 -5.27 3.84
CA PRO A 46 -8.27 -5.65 4.51
C PRO A 46 -8.68 -4.58 5.52
N PHE A 47 -9.99 -4.39 5.66
CA PHE A 47 -10.50 -3.48 6.68
C PHE A 47 -10.18 -4.03 8.07
N ASP A 48 -9.56 -3.20 8.88
CA ASP A 48 -9.52 -3.28 10.34
C ASP A 48 -10.47 -2.23 10.92
N THR A 49 -10.64 -2.22 12.22
CA THR A 49 -11.54 -1.26 12.89
C THR A 49 -11.17 0.20 12.60
N GLY A 50 -9.86 0.53 12.54
CA GLY A 50 -9.41 1.90 12.26
C GLY A 50 -9.79 2.36 10.86
N LEU A 51 -9.55 1.50 9.85
CA LEU A 51 -9.91 1.79 8.47
C LEU A 51 -11.43 1.82 8.26
N ALA A 52 -12.17 1.00 9.01
CA ALA A 52 -13.63 1.05 8.99
C ALA A 52 -14.14 2.38 9.53
N VAL A 53 -13.63 2.85 10.67
CA VAL A 53 -13.97 4.18 11.21
C VAL A 53 -13.69 5.28 10.19
N TYR A 54 -12.51 5.30 9.61
CA TYR A 54 -12.14 6.27 8.58
C TYR A 54 -13.08 6.26 7.37
N ALA A 55 -13.45 5.08 6.90
CA ALA A 55 -14.40 4.96 5.78
C ALA A 55 -15.80 5.49 6.12
N HIS A 56 -16.23 5.36 7.38
CA HIS A 56 -17.47 5.97 7.85
C HIS A 56 -17.35 7.50 7.91
N GLU A 57 -16.25 8.04 8.42
CA GLU A 57 -16.00 9.48 8.45
C GLU A 57 -16.03 10.09 7.04
N LEU A 58 -15.37 9.44 6.07
CA LEU A 58 -15.44 9.84 4.66
C LEU A 58 -16.86 9.79 4.10
N ALA A 59 -17.65 8.78 4.49
CA ALA A 59 -19.06 8.70 4.08
C ALA A 59 -19.90 9.82 4.68
N PHE A 60 -19.69 10.13 5.95
CA PHE A 60 -20.42 11.21 6.63
C PHE A 60 -20.05 12.59 6.06
N GLU A 61 -18.78 12.80 5.73
CA GLU A 61 -18.34 13.99 5.00
C GLU A 61 -19.01 14.08 3.61
N TYR A 62 -19.00 12.99 2.87
CA TYR A 62 -19.62 12.90 1.53
C TYR A 62 -21.14 13.17 1.57
N PHE A 63 -21.83 12.69 2.60
CA PHE A 63 -23.25 12.96 2.82
C PHE A 63 -23.52 14.36 3.38
N GLY A 64 -22.50 15.02 3.94
CA GLY A 64 -22.66 16.28 4.68
C GLY A 64 -23.42 16.09 6.00
N GLY A 65 -23.48 14.86 6.52
CA GLY A 65 -24.19 14.47 7.73
C GLY A 65 -24.18 12.97 7.92
N ARG A 66 -24.70 12.51 9.05
CA ARG A 66 -24.78 11.08 9.36
C ARG A 66 -26.22 10.62 9.59
N PRO A 67 -26.58 9.36 9.29
CA PRO A 67 -27.86 8.78 9.67
C PRO A 67 -27.91 8.54 11.19
N GLN A 68 -29.13 8.40 11.73
CA GLN A 68 -29.32 8.12 13.15
C GLN A 68 -28.92 6.68 13.50
N LYS A 69 -29.19 5.73 12.60
CA LYS A 69 -28.93 4.30 12.80
C LYS A 69 -28.22 3.72 11.58
N ILE A 70 -27.26 2.83 11.81
CA ILE A 70 -26.57 2.12 10.74
C ILE A 70 -26.64 0.64 10.99
N ILE A 71 -27.14 -0.08 10.00
CA ILE A 71 -27.34 -1.54 10.04
C ILE A 71 -26.08 -2.20 9.47
N TYR A 72 -25.53 -3.16 10.23
CA TYR A 72 -24.34 -3.93 9.88
C TYR A 72 -24.60 -5.42 9.91
N ASP A 73 -23.75 -6.17 9.21
CA ASP A 73 -23.57 -7.60 9.49
C ASP A 73 -22.70 -7.81 10.74
N GLN A 74 -22.76 -9.01 11.31
CA GLN A 74 -21.89 -9.41 12.39
C GLN A 74 -20.47 -9.68 11.89
N ASP A 75 -19.76 -8.65 11.52
CA ASP A 75 -18.37 -8.73 11.04
C ASP A 75 -17.37 -8.52 12.20
N LYS A 76 -16.28 -9.30 12.16
CA LYS A 76 -15.16 -9.21 13.11
C LYS A 76 -14.41 -7.88 13.03
N VAL A 77 -14.59 -7.11 11.97
CA VAL A 77 -14.03 -5.76 11.82
C VAL A 77 -14.57 -4.81 12.90
N LEU A 78 -15.85 -4.96 13.26
CA LEU A 78 -16.56 -4.09 14.18
C LEU A 78 -16.83 -4.75 15.54
N ILE A 79 -16.91 -6.09 15.58
CA ILE A 79 -17.26 -6.87 16.76
C ILE A 79 -16.02 -7.59 17.30
N ALA A 80 -15.69 -7.34 18.57
CA ALA A 80 -14.59 -8.01 19.27
C ALA A 80 -14.97 -9.41 19.73
N ARG A 81 -16.19 -9.58 20.27
CA ARG A 81 -16.72 -10.87 20.79
C ARG A 81 -18.24 -10.89 20.71
N ALA A 82 -18.80 -12.09 20.52
CA ALA A 82 -20.20 -12.38 20.77
C ALA A 82 -20.29 -13.24 22.04
N ASN A 83 -21.04 -12.79 23.05
CA ASN A 83 -21.20 -13.49 24.33
C ASN A 83 -22.69 -13.65 24.63
N MET A 84 -23.21 -14.88 24.60
CA MET A 84 -24.61 -15.25 24.91
C MET A 84 -25.68 -14.37 24.27
N GLY A 85 -25.43 -13.85 23.04
CA GLY A 85 -26.37 -12.97 22.33
C GLY A 85 -25.99 -11.49 22.40
N ASP A 86 -25.16 -11.07 23.35
CA ASP A 86 -24.65 -9.72 23.43
C ASP A 86 -23.41 -9.56 22.53
N LEU A 87 -23.40 -8.50 21.70
CA LEU A 87 -22.28 -8.17 20.84
C LEU A 87 -21.41 -7.12 21.50
N ILE A 88 -20.15 -7.46 21.71
CA ILE A 88 -19.14 -6.53 22.26
C ILE A 88 -18.39 -5.91 21.07
N LEU A 89 -18.54 -4.61 20.91
CA LEU A 89 -17.84 -3.84 19.86
C LEU A 89 -16.34 -3.77 20.15
N THR A 90 -15.54 -3.59 19.10
CA THR A 90 -14.13 -3.22 19.26
C THR A 90 -14.03 -1.86 19.96
N GLY A 91 -13.01 -1.67 20.80
CA GLY A 91 -12.87 -0.43 21.59
C GLY A 91 -12.86 0.85 20.74
N LYS A 92 -12.17 0.82 19.59
CA LYS A 92 -12.13 1.95 18.64
C LYS A 92 -13.51 2.24 18.03
N PHE A 93 -14.24 1.20 17.62
CA PHE A 93 -15.56 1.40 17.05
C PHE A 93 -16.57 1.87 18.09
N GLN A 94 -16.49 1.36 19.31
CA GLN A 94 -17.34 1.83 20.42
C GLN A 94 -17.09 3.31 20.75
N ALA A 95 -15.83 3.77 20.74
CA ALA A 95 -15.47 5.16 20.93
C ALA A 95 -16.06 6.03 19.82
N PHE A 96 -15.90 5.61 18.56
CA PHE A 96 -16.45 6.29 17.40
C PHE A 96 -17.99 6.39 17.44
N VAL A 97 -18.69 5.32 17.79
CA VAL A 97 -20.16 5.32 17.96
C VAL A 97 -20.59 6.32 19.03
N LYS A 98 -19.89 6.39 20.16
CA LYS A 98 -20.16 7.35 21.24
C LYS A 98 -19.90 8.79 20.83
N GLU A 99 -18.78 9.02 20.16
CA GLU A 99 -18.38 10.35 19.68
C GLU A 99 -19.37 10.88 18.65
N GLN A 100 -19.73 10.04 17.68
CA GLN A 100 -20.63 10.42 16.61
C GLN A 100 -22.12 10.31 16.97
N HIS A 101 -22.45 9.75 18.14
CA HIS A 101 -23.84 9.61 18.63
C HIS A 101 -24.82 8.94 17.65
N PHE A 102 -24.39 7.94 16.89
CA PHE A 102 -25.29 7.10 16.08
C PHE A 102 -25.54 5.74 16.76
N HIS A 103 -26.60 5.05 16.34
CA HIS A 103 -26.96 3.75 16.90
C HIS A 103 -26.58 2.63 15.92
N PRO A 104 -25.58 1.78 16.22
CA PRO A 104 -25.27 0.61 15.40
C PRO A 104 -26.32 -0.50 15.65
N VAL A 105 -26.85 -1.05 14.58
CA VAL A 105 -27.82 -2.17 14.60
C VAL A 105 -27.16 -3.35 13.90
N PHE A 106 -27.01 -4.48 14.61
CA PHE A 106 -26.43 -5.68 14.01
C PHE A 106 -27.53 -6.68 13.70
N CYS A 107 -27.59 -7.11 12.43
CA CYS A 107 -28.56 -8.11 11.99
C CYS A 107 -28.26 -9.45 12.61
N HIS A 108 -29.29 -10.18 13.04
CA HIS A 108 -29.17 -11.60 13.34
C HIS A 108 -28.98 -12.39 12.04
N LYS A 109 -28.20 -13.47 12.08
CA LYS A 109 -27.89 -14.31 10.90
C LYS A 109 -29.14 -14.88 10.19
N ALA A 110 -30.31 -14.79 10.80
CA ALA A 110 -31.57 -15.33 10.32
C ALA A 110 -32.52 -14.29 9.71
N ASP A 111 -32.13 -13.01 9.54
CA ASP A 111 -32.98 -11.96 8.97
C ASP A 111 -32.40 -11.39 7.65
N PRO A 112 -32.67 -12.03 6.50
CA PRO A 112 -32.16 -11.58 5.20
C PRO A 112 -32.79 -10.28 4.71
N GLU A 113 -34.01 -9.94 5.13
CA GLU A 113 -34.73 -8.77 4.61
C GLU A 113 -34.14 -7.46 5.10
N SER A 114 -33.60 -7.45 6.30
CA SER A 114 -33.05 -6.24 6.92
C SER A 114 -31.79 -5.73 6.23
N LYS A 115 -31.09 -6.56 5.44
CA LYS A 115 -29.76 -6.27 4.85
C LYS A 115 -29.73 -6.16 3.31
N GLY A 116 -30.81 -6.54 2.64
CA GLY A 116 -30.86 -6.66 1.18
C GLY A 116 -30.44 -5.41 0.37
N LYS A 117 -30.48 -4.22 0.98
CA LYS A 117 -30.14 -2.97 0.29
C LYS A 117 -28.62 -2.86 0.05
N VAL A 118 -27.80 -3.06 1.09
CA VAL A 118 -26.33 -2.96 0.95
C VAL A 118 -25.73 -4.14 0.22
N GLU A 119 -26.29 -5.35 0.37
CA GLU A 119 -25.88 -6.52 -0.42
C GLU A 119 -26.03 -6.28 -1.91
N ASN A 120 -27.16 -5.67 -2.33
CA ASN A 120 -27.38 -5.26 -3.70
C ASN A 120 -26.37 -4.20 -4.15
N VAL A 121 -25.98 -3.27 -3.28
CA VAL A 121 -24.92 -2.28 -3.57
C VAL A 121 -23.58 -2.97 -3.76
N VAL A 122 -23.18 -3.87 -2.84
CA VAL A 122 -21.94 -4.65 -2.95
C VAL A 122 -21.89 -5.45 -4.26
N LYS A 123 -23.01 -6.12 -4.60
CA LYS A 123 -23.14 -6.84 -5.87
C LYS A 123 -23.02 -5.89 -7.06
N TYR A 124 -23.68 -4.74 -7.01
CA TYR A 124 -23.65 -3.74 -8.09
C TYR A 124 -22.27 -3.16 -8.31
N VAL A 125 -21.53 -2.86 -7.24
CA VAL A 125 -20.12 -2.44 -7.32
C VAL A 125 -19.29 -3.51 -8.02
N LYS A 126 -19.43 -4.78 -7.61
CA LYS A 126 -18.66 -5.90 -8.18
C LYS A 126 -18.97 -6.17 -9.65
N THR A 127 -20.22 -5.99 -10.08
CA THR A 127 -20.68 -6.38 -11.42
C THR A 127 -20.71 -5.22 -12.40
N ASN A 128 -20.90 -3.99 -11.95
CA ASN A 128 -20.98 -2.81 -12.79
C ASN A 128 -19.72 -1.97 -12.74
N PHE A 129 -19.28 -1.55 -11.55
CA PHE A 129 -18.12 -0.67 -11.43
C PHE A 129 -16.79 -1.38 -11.65
N LEU A 130 -16.56 -2.53 -11.01
CA LEU A 130 -15.27 -3.23 -11.03
C LEU A 130 -15.11 -4.20 -12.22
N THR A 131 -16.18 -4.52 -12.95
CA THR A 131 -16.10 -5.45 -14.08
C THR A 131 -15.28 -4.83 -15.22
N ALA A 132 -14.34 -5.61 -15.76
CA ALA A 132 -13.43 -5.24 -16.84
C ALA A 132 -12.52 -4.02 -16.57
N ARG A 133 -12.50 -3.50 -15.34
CA ARG A 133 -11.64 -2.39 -14.95
C ARG A 133 -10.24 -2.89 -14.60
N ILE A 134 -9.23 -2.20 -15.10
CA ILE A 134 -7.83 -2.47 -14.79
C ILE A 134 -7.44 -1.62 -13.58
N PHE A 135 -6.81 -2.25 -12.60
CA PHE A 135 -6.31 -1.58 -11.42
C PHE A 135 -4.97 -0.88 -11.72
N GLN A 136 -4.88 0.38 -11.41
CA GLN A 136 -3.63 1.15 -11.45
C GLN A 136 -3.12 1.43 -10.03
N ASN A 137 -3.86 2.18 -9.24
CA ASN A 137 -3.62 2.42 -7.82
C ASN A 137 -4.95 2.69 -7.10
N VAL A 138 -4.93 2.72 -5.76
CA VAL A 138 -6.14 2.85 -4.95
C VAL A 138 -6.73 4.25 -5.00
N ASP A 139 -5.89 5.28 -5.08
CA ASP A 139 -6.35 6.67 -5.11
C ASP A 139 -7.16 6.94 -6.38
N ARG A 140 -6.62 6.51 -7.53
CA ARG A 140 -7.32 6.59 -8.81
C ARG A 140 -8.61 5.77 -8.80
N LEU A 141 -8.59 4.58 -8.19
CA LEU A 141 -9.80 3.75 -8.09
C LEU A 141 -10.89 4.45 -7.27
N ASN A 142 -10.53 5.14 -6.19
CA ASN A 142 -11.46 5.93 -5.37
C ASN A 142 -12.00 7.16 -6.12
N GLU A 143 -11.14 7.85 -6.87
CA GLU A 143 -11.54 8.98 -7.72
C GLU A 143 -12.54 8.54 -8.80
N GLU A 144 -12.22 7.46 -9.52
CA GLU A 144 -13.10 6.88 -10.53
C GLU A 144 -14.41 6.36 -9.94
N ALA A 145 -14.39 5.84 -8.70
CA ALA A 145 -15.59 5.41 -7.99
C ALA A 145 -16.50 6.60 -7.67
N ARG A 146 -15.93 7.72 -7.25
CA ARG A 146 -16.70 8.95 -6.99
C ARG A 146 -17.38 9.46 -8.25
N LEU A 147 -16.66 9.53 -9.37
CA LEU A 147 -17.22 9.94 -10.66
C LEU A 147 -18.29 8.96 -11.14
N TRP A 148 -18.10 7.66 -10.94
CA TRP A 148 -19.09 6.65 -11.27
C TRP A 148 -20.34 6.76 -10.37
N LEU A 149 -20.17 7.03 -9.08
CA LEU A 149 -21.30 7.27 -8.18
C LEU A 149 -22.14 8.45 -8.64
N GLU A 150 -21.53 9.59 -8.94
CA GLU A 150 -22.24 10.79 -9.41
C GLU A 150 -23.00 10.52 -10.71
N ARG A 151 -22.37 9.91 -11.70
CA ARG A 151 -22.96 9.67 -13.02
C ARG A 151 -23.93 8.49 -13.06
N THR A 152 -23.65 7.41 -12.34
CA THR A 152 -24.31 6.11 -12.53
C THR A 152 -24.90 5.58 -11.24
N GLY A 153 -24.09 5.45 -10.18
CA GLY A 153 -24.53 4.81 -8.94
C GLY A 153 -25.65 5.58 -8.24
N ASN A 154 -25.54 6.91 -8.21
CA ASN A 154 -26.50 7.81 -7.61
C ASN A 154 -27.25 8.66 -8.63
N GLY A 155 -26.70 8.82 -9.85
CA GLY A 155 -27.27 9.68 -10.89
C GLY A 155 -28.28 9.01 -11.83
N LYS A 156 -28.42 7.67 -11.77
CA LYS A 156 -29.42 6.94 -12.57
C LYS A 156 -30.60 6.49 -11.73
N GLU A 157 -31.74 6.31 -12.40
CA GLU A 157 -32.95 5.75 -11.80
C GLU A 157 -32.65 4.41 -11.09
N HIS A 158 -33.10 4.29 -9.85
CA HIS A 158 -32.96 3.07 -9.07
C HIS A 158 -34.02 2.05 -9.41
N GLY A 159 -33.63 0.84 -9.81
CA GLY A 159 -34.49 -0.20 -10.36
C GLY A 159 -35.69 -0.63 -9.48
N THR A 160 -35.65 -0.39 -8.17
CA THR A 160 -36.74 -0.74 -7.25
C THR A 160 -37.61 0.46 -6.87
N THR A 161 -37.00 1.64 -6.71
CA THR A 161 -37.73 2.83 -6.25
C THR A 161 -38.23 3.69 -7.40
N HIS A 162 -37.69 3.46 -8.60
CA HIS A 162 -37.98 4.26 -9.80
C HIS A 162 -37.73 5.76 -9.59
N ARG A 163 -36.76 6.08 -8.73
CA ARG A 163 -36.31 7.46 -8.40
C ARG A 163 -34.82 7.55 -8.57
N ILE A 164 -34.32 8.75 -8.86
CA ILE A 164 -32.90 9.03 -8.95
C ILE A 164 -32.37 9.26 -7.53
N PRO A 165 -31.43 8.45 -7.01
CA PRO A 165 -30.92 8.58 -5.64
C PRO A 165 -30.39 9.96 -5.30
N LEU A 166 -29.74 10.65 -6.24
CA LEU A 166 -29.23 11.99 -6.07
C LEU A 166 -30.36 13.02 -5.80
N GLU A 167 -31.48 12.92 -6.50
CA GLU A 167 -32.63 13.80 -6.33
C GLU A 167 -33.36 13.55 -5.00
N GLU A 168 -33.56 12.29 -4.65
CA GLU A 168 -34.12 11.90 -3.35
C GLU A 168 -33.22 12.30 -2.19
N PHE A 169 -31.91 12.26 -2.38
CA PHE A 169 -30.94 12.68 -1.38
C PHE A 169 -31.01 14.17 -1.08
N ALA A 170 -31.32 15.00 -2.05
CA ALA A 170 -31.51 16.44 -1.82
C ALA A 170 -32.53 16.73 -0.71
N GLN A 171 -33.58 15.90 -0.61
CA GLN A 171 -34.55 15.96 0.49
C GLN A 171 -34.02 15.25 1.76
N GLU A 172 -33.42 14.05 1.63
CA GLU A 172 -32.95 13.29 2.79
C GLU A 172 -31.84 13.98 3.56
N ARG A 173 -31.01 14.76 2.86
CA ARG A 173 -29.87 15.50 3.45
C ARG A 173 -30.30 16.41 4.62
N GLU A 174 -31.47 17.04 4.54
CA GLU A 174 -31.99 17.94 5.59
C GLU A 174 -32.32 17.21 6.91
N TYR A 175 -32.50 15.87 6.84
CA TYR A 175 -32.84 15.02 7.98
C TYR A 175 -31.62 14.29 8.56
N LEU A 176 -30.46 14.42 7.94
CA LEU A 176 -29.21 13.88 8.50
C LEU A 176 -28.76 14.72 9.68
N VAL A 177 -28.19 14.06 10.67
CA VAL A 177 -27.52 14.79 11.77
C VAL A 177 -26.23 15.38 11.22
N PRO A 178 -25.99 16.70 11.38
CA PRO A 178 -24.79 17.35 10.84
C PRO A 178 -23.50 16.67 11.32
N TYR A 179 -22.55 16.49 10.41
CA TYR A 179 -21.23 15.98 10.69
C TYR A 179 -20.21 17.10 10.58
N HIS A 180 -19.45 17.36 11.65
CA HIS A 180 -18.45 18.42 11.73
C HIS A 180 -17.03 17.86 11.96
N GLY A 181 -16.86 16.53 11.86
CA GLY A 181 -15.57 15.89 11.97
C GLY A 181 -14.71 16.12 10.74
N THR A 182 -13.41 15.90 10.90
CA THR A 182 -12.46 15.78 9.78
C THR A 182 -12.03 14.33 9.72
N PRO A 183 -12.20 13.64 8.57
CA PRO A 183 -11.75 12.26 8.44
C PRO A 183 -10.26 12.14 8.76
N HIS A 184 -9.95 11.31 9.74
CA HIS A 184 -8.58 11.03 10.11
C HIS A 184 -8.19 9.68 9.50
N SER A 185 -7.44 9.74 8.39
CA SER A 185 -6.86 8.52 7.83
C SER A 185 -6.22 7.73 8.97
N PRO A 186 -6.53 6.44 9.11
CA PRO A 186 -5.81 5.57 10.01
C PRO A 186 -4.42 5.31 9.41
N GLY A 187 -3.69 6.38 9.21
CA GLY A 187 -2.26 6.32 9.04
C GLY A 187 -1.77 5.52 10.23
N GLY A 188 -1.23 4.33 9.97
CA GLY A 188 -0.68 3.51 11.02
C GLY A 188 0.23 4.39 11.86
N GLU A 189 0.10 4.35 13.18
CA GLU A 189 1.03 5.06 14.06
C GLU A 189 2.44 4.82 13.52
N MET A 190 3.17 5.90 13.27
CA MET A 190 4.59 5.78 12.94
C MET A 190 5.25 5.00 14.05
N LYS A 191 5.72 3.80 13.74
CA LYS A 191 6.38 2.92 14.70
C LYS A 191 7.86 2.87 14.42
N GLU A 192 8.63 2.85 15.49
CA GLU A 192 10.08 2.73 15.39
C GLU A 192 10.49 1.28 15.08
N TYR A 193 11.38 1.14 14.09
CA TYR A 193 11.93 -0.15 13.68
C TYR A 193 13.45 -0.09 13.59
N HIS A 194 14.10 -1.13 14.10
CA HIS A 194 15.54 -1.27 13.99
C HIS A 194 15.98 -1.64 12.58
N VAL A 195 16.98 -0.95 12.09
CA VAL A 195 17.63 -1.26 10.81
C VAL A 195 18.67 -2.35 11.04
N ARG A 196 18.59 -3.43 10.29
CA ARG A 196 19.51 -4.55 10.34
C ARG A 196 20.82 -4.24 9.60
N LYS A 197 21.89 -5.02 9.88
CA LYS A 197 23.23 -4.88 9.26
C LYS A 197 23.21 -4.97 7.72
N ASP A 198 22.20 -5.64 7.16
CA ASP A 198 21.99 -5.79 5.72
C ASP A 198 21.15 -4.65 5.10
N ASN A 199 20.97 -3.54 5.83
CA ASN A 199 20.11 -2.42 5.47
C ASN A 199 18.67 -2.86 5.16
N THR A 200 18.09 -3.72 5.99
CA THR A 200 16.69 -4.10 5.91
C THR A 200 15.96 -3.81 7.22
N VAL A 201 14.65 -3.66 7.12
CA VAL A 201 13.72 -3.64 8.24
C VAL A 201 12.78 -4.83 8.12
N GLN A 202 12.51 -5.51 9.23
CA GLN A 202 11.57 -6.62 9.26
C GLN A 202 10.15 -6.10 9.57
N TYR A 203 9.19 -6.40 8.69
CA TYR A 203 7.79 -6.05 8.87
C TYR A 203 6.87 -7.15 8.37
N ARG A 204 5.88 -7.58 9.17
CA ARG A 204 4.90 -8.64 8.85
C ARG A 204 5.52 -9.92 8.30
N GLY A 205 6.69 -10.32 8.82
CA GLY A 205 7.39 -11.54 8.41
C GLY A 205 8.17 -11.42 7.10
N ASN A 206 8.31 -10.23 6.53
CA ASN A 206 9.12 -9.92 5.36
C ASN A 206 10.24 -8.92 5.72
N TYR A 207 11.21 -8.79 4.84
CA TYR A 207 12.33 -7.85 4.96
C TYR A 207 12.24 -6.82 3.84
N TYR A 208 12.30 -5.54 4.20
CA TYR A 208 12.23 -4.42 3.27
C TYR A 208 13.56 -3.67 3.30
N SER A 209 14.19 -3.54 2.13
CA SER A 209 15.50 -2.92 2.02
C SER A 209 15.43 -1.40 2.18
N LEU A 210 16.50 -0.83 2.72
CA LEU A 210 16.76 0.61 2.74
C LEU A 210 17.96 0.93 1.84
N PRO A 211 18.13 2.19 1.43
CA PRO A 211 19.33 2.63 0.71
C PRO A 211 20.61 2.20 1.42
N CYS A 212 21.63 1.83 0.63
CA CYS A 212 22.94 1.47 1.18
C CYS A 212 23.51 2.59 2.05
N GLY A 213 23.98 2.24 3.26
CA GLY A 213 24.53 3.21 4.21
C GLY A 213 23.52 3.78 5.20
N THR A 214 22.25 3.32 5.16
CA THR A 214 21.28 3.67 6.19
C THR A 214 21.67 3.07 7.54
N TYR A 215 22.15 1.83 7.57
CA TYR A 215 22.67 1.20 8.79
C TYR A 215 24.01 1.85 9.19
N ARG A 216 24.05 2.42 10.40
CA ARG A 216 25.23 3.07 10.99
C ARG A 216 25.69 2.44 12.30
N GLY A 217 25.04 1.34 12.72
CA GLY A 217 25.30 0.64 13.98
C GLY A 217 24.05 0.05 14.59
N GLY A 218 24.18 -0.67 15.70
CA GLY A 218 23.06 -1.40 16.35
C GLY A 218 21.88 -0.54 16.79
N GLU A 219 22.12 0.77 17.03
CA GLU A 219 21.10 1.74 17.45
C GLU A 219 20.38 2.42 16.27
N THR A 220 20.69 2.02 15.02
CA THR A 220 20.05 2.64 13.84
C THR A 220 18.59 2.26 13.77
N THR A 221 17.69 3.25 13.84
CA THR A 221 16.24 3.09 13.74
C THR A 221 15.64 4.01 12.69
N VAL A 222 14.49 3.63 12.18
CA VAL A 222 13.66 4.41 11.24
C VAL A 222 12.22 4.41 11.72
N TRP A 223 11.48 5.45 11.38
CA TRP A 223 10.04 5.44 11.50
C TRP A 223 9.43 4.70 10.32
N LEU A 224 8.53 3.79 10.61
CA LEU A 224 7.77 3.02 9.62
C LEU A 224 6.31 3.42 9.70
N HIS A 225 5.74 3.76 8.56
CA HIS A 225 4.35 4.09 8.36
C HIS A 225 3.74 3.18 7.29
N GLU A 226 2.65 2.50 7.63
CA GLU A 226 1.88 1.71 6.66
C GLU A 226 0.69 2.52 6.16
N THR A 227 0.62 2.76 4.86
CA THR A 227 -0.46 3.49 4.20
C THR A 227 -0.93 2.72 2.97
N ASP A 228 -2.21 2.37 2.91
CA ASP A 228 -2.90 1.80 1.73
C ASP A 228 -2.13 0.74 0.94
N GLY A 229 -1.53 -0.22 1.65
CA GLY A 229 -0.78 -1.30 1.02
C GLY A 229 0.66 -0.95 0.66
N CYS A 230 1.14 0.23 1.08
CA CYS A 230 2.52 0.66 0.97
C CYS A 230 3.17 0.80 2.34
N LEU A 231 4.47 0.63 2.38
CA LEU A 231 5.31 0.81 3.54
C LEU A 231 6.23 2.00 3.28
N GLU A 232 6.08 3.04 4.05
CA GLU A 232 6.90 4.24 4.00
C GLU A 232 7.87 4.25 5.18
N LEU A 233 9.14 4.46 4.89
CA LEU A 233 10.22 4.47 5.87
C LEU A 233 10.83 5.86 5.94
N TYR A 234 10.86 6.45 7.13
CA TYR A 234 11.33 7.81 7.37
C TYR A 234 12.56 7.81 8.25
N ASN A 235 13.46 8.73 7.98
CA ASN A 235 14.61 8.99 8.85
C ASN A 235 14.11 9.61 10.16
N LYS A 236 14.49 9.02 11.30
CA LYS A 236 14.01 9.45 12.61
C LYS A 236 14.49 10.86 13.01
N GLU A 237 15.69 11.23 12.59
CA GLU A 237 16.30 12.51 12.97
C GLU A 237 15.77 13.67 12.12
N THR A 238 15.61 13.43 10.81
CA THR A 238 15.26 14.48 9.86
C THR A 238 13.78 14.51 9.49
N GLY A 239 13.01 13.46 9.83
CA GLY A 239 11.62 13.30 9.40
C GLY A 239 11.43 13.08 7.89
N LYS A 240 12.52 12.98 7.12
CA LYS A 240 12.44 12.82 5.65
C LYS A 240 12.15 11.39 5.26
N LEU A 241 11.33 11.22 4.22
CA LEU A 241 11.08 9.94 3.59
C LEU A 241 12.40 9.37 3.06
N VAL A 242 12.74 8.15 3.47
CA VAL A 242 13.93 7.42 3.03
C VAL A 242 13.62 6.55 1.81
N CYS A 243 12.54 5.78 1.88
CA CYS A 243 12.06 4.95 0.78
C CYS A 243 10.62 4.49 1.00
N ARG A 244 10.02 3.99 -0.09
CA ARG A 244 8.68 3.41 -0.11
C ARG A 244 8.74 2.02 -0.76
N HIS A 245 7.93 1.08 -0.24
CA HIS A 245 7.77 -0.26 -0.79
C HIS A 245 6.30 -0.63 -0.87
N ASP A 246 5.93 -1.42 -1.86
CA ASP A 246 4.64 -2.10 -1.84
C ASP A 246 4.68 -3.22 -0.79
N LEU A 247 3.60 -3.36 -0.02
CA LEU A 247 3.47 -4.45 0.94
C LEU A 247 3.40 -5.80 0.22
N CYS A 248 4.26 -6.72 0.63
CA CYS A 248 4.27 -8.08 0.14
C CYS A 248 3.31 -8.93 0.98
N GLU A 249 2.33 -9.54 0.33
CA GLU A 249 1.34 -10.43 0.99
C GLU A 249 1.93 -11.80 1.36
N LEU A 250 3.04 -12.19 0.73
CA LEU A 250 3.78 -13.41 1.04
C LEU A 250 4.62 -13.23 2.30
N LYS A 251 5.00 -14.33 2.95
CA LYS A 251 5.91 -14.31 4.12
C LYS A 251 7.31 -14.81 3.77
N GLY A 252 8.32 -14.34 4.51
CA GLY A 252 9.71 -14.76 4.36
C GLY A 252 10.42 -14.21 3.13
N LYS A 253 9.89 -13.15 2.51
CA LYS A 253 10.50 -12.51 1.34
C LYS A 253 11.35 -11.30 1.72
N THR A 254 12.37 -11.05 0.89
CA THR A 254 13.14 -9.79 0.94
C THR A 254 12.76 -8.95 -0.27
N ILE A 255 12.17 -7.78 -0.01
CA ILE A 255 11.71 -6.81 -1.00
C ILE A 255 12.80 -5.74 -1.15
N TYR A 256 13.35 -5.62 -2.35
CA TYR A 256 14.38 -4.63 -2.66
C TYR A 256 13.77 -3.43 -3.38
N GLY A 257 14.05 -2.24 -2.85
CA GLY A 257 13.80 -0.97 -3.54
C GLY A 257 14.81 -0.75 -4.67
N GLU A 258 14.46 0.13 -5.58
CA GLU A 258 15.35 0.54 -6.69
C GLU A 258 16.61 1.20 -6.12
N GLY A 259 17.79 0.75 -6.59
CA GLY A 259 19.08 1.26 -6.13
C GLY A 259 19.52 0.78 -4.72
N HIS A 260 18.71 -0.01 -3.99
CA HIS A 260 19.06 -0.48 -2.64
C HIS A 260 20.06 -1.64 -2.61
N ARG A 261 20.27 -2.31 -3.72
CA ARG A 261 21.32 -3.33 -3.81
C ARG A 261 22.68 -2.66 -3.91
N ARG A 262 23.60 -3.05 -3.03
CA ARG A 262 25.00 -2.67 -3.20
C ARG A 262 25.43 -3.13 -4.59
N GLN A 263 25.69 -2.20 -5.48
CA GLN A 263 26.34 -2.53 -6.75
C GLN A 263 27.76 -2.94 -6.42
N ARG A 264 27.98 -4.25 -6.26
CA ARG A 264 29.31 -4.82 -6.01
C ARG A 264 30.33 -4.38 -7.07
N ASN A 265 29.84 -4.00 -8.25
CA ASN A 265 30.65 -3.63 -9.41
C ASN A 265 31.20 -2.21 -9.38
N ILE A 266 30.59 -1.23 -8.70
CA ILE A 266 31.12 0.16 -8.68
C ILE A 266 32.50 0.22 -8.04
N GLY A 267 32.73 -0.56 -6.99
CA GLY A 267 34.05 -0.66 -6.38
C GLY A 267 35.08 -1.28 -7.31
N ALA A 268 34.71 -2.34 -8.02
CA ALA A 268 35.56 -3.02 -8.98
C ALA A 268 35.83 -2.16 -10.22
N GLN A 269 34.84 -1.45 -10.75
CA GLN A 269 35.01 -0.52 -11.86
C GLN A 269 36.01 0.60 -11.54
N LYS A 270 35.92 1.20 -10.33
CA LYS A 270 36.91 2.20 -9.89
C LYS A 270 38.32 1.62 -9.75
N LEU A 271 38.45 0.37 -9.32
CA LEU A 271 39.74 -0.32 -9.25
C LEU A 271 40.29 -0.58 -10.66
N ALA A 272 39.47 -1.07 -11.59
CA ALA A 272 39.85 -1.27 -12.98
C ALA A 272 40.25 0.06 -13.65
N GLU A 273 39.52 1.13 -13.42
CA GLU A 273 39.83 2.47 -13.92
C GLU A 273 41.20 2.97 -13.39
N ARG A 274 41.54 2.75 -12.12
CA ARG A 274 42.86 3.08 -11.56
C ARG A 274 43.98 2.32 -12.27
N ILE A 275 43.75 1.04 -12.63
CA ILE A 275 44.72 0.28 -13.40
C ILE A 275 44.88 0.87 -14.78
N LEU A 276 43.78 1.21 -15.48
CA LEU A 276 43.79 1.83 -16.80
C LEU A 276 44.51 3.18 -16.79
N ILE A 277 44.27 4.02 -15.79
CA ILE A 277 44.98 5.28 -15.61
C ILE A 277 46.48 5.04 -15.48
N TYR A 278 46.91 4.05 -14.66
CA TYR A 278 48.32 3.72 -14.47
C TYR A 278 49.00 3.35 -15.79
N VAL A 279 48.35 2.55 -16.64
CA VAL A 279 48.89 2.14 -17.96
C VAL A 279 48.51 3.06 -19.10
N SER A 280 48.04 4.30 -18.82
CA SER A 280 47.66 5.33 -19.78
C SER A 280 46.60 4.84 -20.79
N TYR A 281 45.57 4.13 -20.29
CA TYR A 281 44.46 3.57 -21.04
C TYR A 281 44.87 2.66 -22.21
N ASN A 282 45.92 1.83 -22.01
CA ASN A 282 46.31 0.86 -23.00
C ASN A 282 45.17 -0.09 -23.38
N ARG A 283 44.93 -0.27 -24.69
CA ARG A 283 43.81 -1.03 -25.24
C ARG A 283 43.87 -2.54 -24.91
N GLU A 284 45.07 -3.10 -24.90
CA GLU A 284 45.25 -4.52 -24.60
C GLU A 284 44.98 -4.82 -23.13
N VAL A 285 45.41 -3.92 -22.23
CA VAL A 285 45.10 -4.03 -20.80
C VAL A 285 43.60 -3.87 -20.56
N ALA A 286 42.92 -2.99 -21.27
CA ALA A 286 41.45 -2.87 -21.17
C ALA A 286 40.75 -4.17 -21.58
N LEU A 287 41.12 -4.74 -22.72
CA LEU A 287 40.56 -6.01 -23.19
C LEU A 287 40.86 -7.18 -22.24
N TRP A 288 42.07 -7.23 -21.67
CA TRP A 288 42.45 -8.23 -20.68
C TRP A 288 41.60 -8.10 -19.39
N LEU A 289 41.36 -6.89 -18.90
CA LEU A 289 40.49 -6.66 -17.74
C LEU A 289 39.04 -7.09 -18.01
N GLU A 290 38.51 -6.84 -19.20
CA GLU A 290 37.20 -7.34 -19.61
C GLU A 290 37.13 -8.87 -19.64
N ASN A 291 38.16 -9.53 -20.21
CA ASN A 291 38.25 -10.99 -20.23
C ASN A 291 38.38 -11.55 -18.79
N LEU A 292 39.16 -10.89 -17.91
CA LEU A 292 39.28 -11.26 -16.51
C LEU A 292 37.93 -11.17 -15.80
N GLN A 293 37.15 -10.11 -16.07
CA GLN A 293 35.82 -9.95 -15.53
C GLN A 293 34.89 -11.08 -15.97
N ARG A 294 34.85 -11.43 -17.26
CA ARG A 294 34.03 -12.51 -17.79
C ARG A 294 34.40 -13.89 -17.24
N ARG A 295 35.71 -14.19 -17.15
CA ARG A 295 36.18 -15.50 -16.72
C ARG A 295 36.12 -15.72 -15.21
N LYS A 296 36.27 -14.65 -14.41
CA LYS A 296 36.38 -14.72 -12.94
C LYS A 296 35.53 -13.66 -12.24
N GLU A 297 34.28 -13.51 -12.63
CA GLU A 297 33.34 -12.51 -12.12
C GLU A 297 33.27 -12.50 -10.59
N ARG A 298 33.24 -13.69 -9.97
CA ARG A 298 33.17 -13.85 -8.50
C ARG A 298 34.38 -13.27 -7.75
N TYR A 299 35.58 -13.38 -8.35
CA TYR A 299 36.85 -12.95 -7.74
C TYR A 299 37.44 -11.73 -8.42
N TYR A 300 36.68 -11.07 -9.32
CA TYR A 300 37.19 -9.96 -10.12
C TYR A 300 37.78 -8.84 -9.28
N ARG A 301 37.06 -8.41 -8.24
CA ARG A 301 37.52 -7.35 -7.33
C ARG A 301 38.83 -7.72 -6.61
N GLU A 302 38.93 -8.91 -6.07
CA GLU A 302 40.12 -9.41 -5.36
C GLU A 302 41.33 -9.45 -6.30
N ASN A 303 41.12 -9.89 -7.55
CA ASN A 303 42.18 -9.87 -8.56
C ASN A 303 42.65 -8.42 -8.86
N LEU A 304 41.70 -7.46 -9.01
CA LEU A 304 42.08 -6.06 -9.24
C LEU A 304 42.84 -5.45 -8.06
N GLU A 305 42.48 -5.78 -6.82
CA GLU A 305 43.21 -5.33 -5.62
C GLU A 305 44.64 -5.90 -5.59
N VAL A 306 44.85 -7.16 -5.99
CA VAL A 306 46.15 -7.76 -6.13
C VAL A 306 46.96 -7.06 -7.22
N ILE A 307 46.39 -6.84 -8.39
CA ILE A 307 47.04 -6.15 -9.52
C ILE A 307 47.48 -4.76 -9.07
N LEU A 308 46.62 -3.95 -8.46
CA LEU A 308 46.95 -2.61 -7.96
C LEU A 308 48.05 -2.57 -6.90
N ARG A 309 48.24 -3.69 -6.20
CA ARG A 309 49.35 -3.83 -5.22
C ARG A 309 50.67 -4.11 -5.91
N ILE A 310 50.66 -4.81 -7.05
CA ILE A 310 51.85 -5.29 -7.78
C ILE A 310 52.34 -4.24 -8.77
N ILE A 311 51.44 -3.57 -9.52
CA ILE A 311 51.84 -2.64 -10.59
C ILE A 311 52.82 -1.52 -10.22
N PRO A 312 52.83 -0.93 -9.00
CA PRO A 312 53.81 0.09 -8.68
C PRO A 312 55.30 -0.36 -8.70
N GLY A 313 55.52 -1.68 -8.68
CA GLY A 313 56.89 -2.24 -8.72
C GLY A 313 57.44 -2.50 -10.13
N TYR A 314 56.66 -2.24 -11.19
CA TYR A 314 57.05 -2.55 -12.57
C TYR A 314 56.86 -1.33 -13.50
N ASP A 315 57.69 -1.27 -14.55
CA ASP A 315 57.54 -0.26 -15.60
C ASP A 315 56.28 -0.54 -16.42
N LYS A 316 55.65 0.52 -16.93
CA LYS A 316 54.43 0.43 -17.75
C LYS A 316 54.63 -0.42 -19.00
N ALA A 317 55.81 -0.36 -19.65
CA ALA A 317 56.13 -1.13 -20.82
C ALA A 317 56.17 -2.64 -20.50
N ILE A 318 56.75 -3.03 -19.39
CA ILE A 318 56.80 -4.42 -18.93
C ILE A 318 55.39 -4.97 -18.64
N LEU A 319 54.56 -4.15 -18.02
CA LEU A 319 53.16 -4.55 -17.71
C LEU A 319 52.32 -4.75 -18.97
N THR A 320 52.46 -3.88 -19.97
CA THR A 320 51.74 -4.00 -21.23
C THR A 320 52.19 -5.22 -22.01
N GLU A 321 53.50 -5.49 -22.07
CA GLU A 321 54.05 -6.67 -22.70
C GLU A 321 53.61 -7.99 -22.02
N ALA A 322 53.62 -8.01 -20.69
CA ALA A 322 53.13 -9.16 -19.92
C ALA A 322 51.64 -9.44 -20.17
N VAL A 323 50.81 -8.38 -20.32
CA VAL A 323 49.38 -8.55 -20.64
C VAL A 323 49.17 -9.01 -22.08
N SER A 324 49.96 -8.52 -23.04
CA SER A 324 49.94 -8.98 -24.42
C SER A 324 50.17 -10.51 -24.52
N VAL A 325 51.18 -11.02 -23.80
CA VAL A 325 51.48 -12.48 -23.73
C VAL A 325 50.31 -13.26 -23.08
N CYS A 326 49.51 -12.66 -22.22
CA CYS A 326 48.34 -13.30 -21.61
C CYS A 326 47.07 -13.26 -22.46
N LEU A 327 47.07 -12.50 -23.54
CA LEU A 327 45.93 -12.41 -24.48
C LEU A 327 46.01 -13.42 -25.62
N ASP A 328 47.22 -13.90 -25.94
CA ASP A 328 47.48 -15.01 -26.86
C ASP A 328 47.20 -16.37 -26.16
#